data_b85714e97d344c8ffee3ece10b1a6755
#
_entry.id   b85714e97d344c8ffee3ece10b1a6755
#
_cell.length_a   1.000
_cell.length_b   1.000
_cell.length_c   1.000
_cell.angle_alpha   90.00
_cell.angle_beta   90.00
_cell.angle_gamma   90.00
#
_symmetry.space_group_name_H-M   'P 1'
#
loop_
_entity.id
_entity.type
_entity.pdbx_description
1 polymer ?
#
loop_
_entity_poly.entity_id
_entity_poly.type
_entity_poly.pdbx_seq_one_letter_code
_entity_poly.pdbx_strand_id
1 'polypeptide(L)'
;MKLLRKINNNAAVAQDNRGREMVVLGRGVGFHPMPYELTDLSVVYRTFYDVDPQYYEILSNLPEDALLAAADITEQAEITLHTELNPNLPFTLADHIAFAQQREKQGIRMAAPVSYTHLTLPTILRV
;
A
#
# COMPACT_ATOMS: atom_id res chain seq x y z
N MET A 1 7.62 0.73 -19.36
CA MET A 1 8.03 0.58 -17.96
C MET A 1 8.84 -0.69 -17.82
N LYS A 2 10.04 -0.56 -17.31
CA LYS A 2 10.91 -1.71 -17.18
C LYS A 2 10.85 -2.24 -15.77
N LEU A 3 10.40 -3.47 -15.61
CA LEU A 3 10.36 -4.10 -14.30
C LEU A 3 11.76 -4.66 -14.02
N LEU A 4 12.32 -4.28 -12.88
CA LEU A 4 13.68 -4.64 -12.55
C LEU A 4 13.77 -5.83 -11.61
N ARG A 5 12.87 -5.90 -10.64
CA ARG A 5 13.00 -6.89 -9.58
C ARG A 5 11.64 -7.16 -8.96
N LYS A 6 11.34 -8.41 -8.72
CA LYS A 6 10.08 -8.82 -8.10
C LYS A 6 10.07 -8.48 -6.62
N ILE A 7 8.94 -7.98 -6.12
CA ILE A 7 8.70 -7.85 -4.68
C ILE A 7 7.76 -8.98 -4.27
N ASN A 8 6.63 -9.12 -4.95
CA ASN A 8 5.75 -10.28 -4.78
C ASN A 8 5.00 -10.46 -6.11
N ASN A 9 3.98 -11.30 -6.15
CA ASN A 9 3.30 -11.59 -7.42
C ASN A 9 2.65 -10.36 -8.04
N ASN A 10 2.28 -9.38 -7.25
CA ASN A 10 1.59 -8.20 -7.73
C ASN A 10 2.35 -6.89 -7.50
N ALA A 11 3.61 -6.97 -7.14
CA ALA A 11 4.43 -5.78 -6.91
C ALA A 11 5.84 -5.99 -7.39
N ALA A 12 6.43 -4.98 -7.96
CA ALA A 12 7.80 -5.04 -8.48
C ALA A 12 8.48 -3.68 -8.40
N VAL A 13 9.79 -3.69 -8.34
CA VAL A 13 10.58 -2.48 -8.49
C VAL A 13 10.71 -2.27 -9.99
N ALA A 14 10.43 -1.08 -10.45
CA ALA A 14 10.44 -0.74 -11.87
C ALA A 14 11.20 0.56 -12.12
N GLN A 15 11.43 0.84 -13.37
CA GLN A 15 12.11 2.05 -13.77
C GLN A 15 11.31 2.70 -14.89
N ASP A 16 11.08 4.00 -14.80
CA ASP A 16 10.33 4.71 -15.81
C ASP A 16 11.24 5.10 -16.98
N ASN A 17 10.70 5.80 -17.97
CA ASN A 17 11.44 6.18 -19.16
C ASN A 17 12.60 7.13 -18.88
N ARG A 18 12.62 7.76 -17.71
CA ARG A 18 13.68 8.67 -17.33
C ARG A 18 14.71 8.01 -16.43
N GLY A 19 14.57 6.72 -16.22
CA GLY A 19 15.50 5.98 -15.36
C GLY A 19 15.19 6.08 -13.88
N ARG A 20 14.08 6.72 -13.51
CA ARG A 20 13.73 6.86 -12.10
C ARG A 20 13.07 5.59 -11.60
N GLU A 21 13.53 5.10 -10.46
CA GLU A 21 12.98 3.88 -9.89
C GLU A 21 11.68 4.15 -9.14
N MET A 22 10.80 3.18 -9.17
CA MET A 22 9.52 3.26 -8.49
C MET A 22 9.08 1.85 -8.13
N VAL A 23 8.09 1.74 -7.26
CA VAL A 23 7.45 0.47 -6.99
C VAL A 23 6.12 0.49 -7.75
N VAL A 24 5.86 -0.57 -8.51
CA VAL A 24 4.61 -0.68 -9.25
C VAL A 24 3.78 -1.79 -8.61
N LEU A 25 2.50 -1.49 -8.41
CA LEU A 25 1.56 -2.46 -7.88
C LEU A 25 0.57 -2.73 -9.00
N GLY A 26 0.41 -3.95 -9.39
CA GLY A 26 -0.50 -4.31 -10.48
C GLY A 26 -0.70 -5.80 -10.57
N ARG A 27 -1.75 -6.18 -11.30
CA ARG A 27 -2.12 -7.58 -11.39
C ARG A 27 -1.03 -8.37 -12.10
N GLY A 28 -0.43 -9.31 -11.38
CA GLY A 28 0.55 -10.23 -11.98
C GLY A 28 1.86 -9.62 -12.41
N VAL A 29 2.15 -8.38 -12.04
CA VAL A 29 3.40 -7.73 -12.49
C VAL A 29 4.64 -8.48 -12.02
N GLY A 30 4.55 -9.20 -10.93
CA GLY A 30 5.69 -9.95 -10.41
C GLY A 30 5.86 -11.34 -11.00
N PHE A 31 4.95 -11.79 -11.87
CA PHE A 31 5.06 -13.14 -12.42
C PHE A 31 6.08 -13.28 -13.55
N HIS A 32 6.53 -12.19 -14.11
CA HIS A 32 7.44 -12.26 -15.24
C HIS A 32 8.89 -12.48 -14.78
N PRO A 33 9.69 -13.16 -15.58
CA PRO A 33 11.12 -13.20 -15.31
C PRO A 33 11.67 -11.77 -15.43
N MET A 34 12.48 -11.35 -14.49
CA MET A 34 13.01 -10.00 -14.48
C MET A 34 14.43 -9.96 -15.02
N PRO A 35 14.83 -8.92 -15.73
CA PRO A 35 14.04 -7.74 -16.05
C PRO A 35 13.04 -7.97 -17.16
N TYR A 36 11.96 -7.21 -17.17
CA TYR A 36 10.89 -7.43 -18.13
C TYR A 36 10.32 -6.06 -18.54
N GLU A 37 10.04 -5.90 -19.82
CA GLU A 37 9.45 -4.66 -20.29
C GLU A 37 7.93 -4.79 -20.26
N LEU A 38 7.27 -4.08 -19.36
CA LEU A 38 5.83 -4.12 -19.23
C LEU A 38 5.23 -3.11 -20.19
N THR A 39 4.49 -3.61 -21.17
CA THR A 39 3.88 -2.75 -22.18
C THR A 39 2.40 -2.54 -21.92
N ASP A 40 1.72 -3.49 -21.30
CA ASP A 40 0.30 -3.37 -21.01
C ASP A 40 0.13 -2.69 -19.64
N LEU A 41 0.00 -1.38 -19.67
CA LEU A 41 -0.10 -0.64 -18.41
C LEU A 41 -1.49 -0.72 -17.79
N SER A 42 -2.45 -1.35 -18.47
CA SER A 42 -3.78 -1.49 -17.90
C SER A 42 -3.81 -2.36 -16.66
N VAL A 43 -2.77 -3.18 -16.46
CA VAL A 43 -2.69 -4.05 -15.26
C VAL A 43 -2.18 -3.30 -14.05
N VAL A 44 -1.66 -2.09 -14.23
CA VAL A 44 -1.07 -1.32 -13.14
C VAL A 44 -2.16 -0.64 -12.33
N TYR A 45 -2.15 -0.86 -11.02
CA TYR A 45 -3.10 -0.22 -10.12
C TYR A 45 -2.54 1.10 -9.60
N ARG A 46 -1.27 1.11 -9.25
CA ARG A 46 -0.66 2.29 -8.63
C ARG A 46 0.86 2.21 -8.70
N THR A 47 1.50 3.38 -8.71
CA THR A 47 2.95 3.46 -8.65
C THR A 47 3.35 4.32 -7.46
N PHE A 48 4.51 4.02 -6.87
CA PHE A 48 5.02 4.78 -5.74
C PHE A 48 6.46 5.15 -6.03
N TYR A 49 6.76 6.44 -6.07
CA TYR A 49 8.13 6.92 -6.28
C TYR A 49 8.82 7.16 -4.93
N ASP A 50 10.12 7.18 -4.95
CA ASP A 50 10.96 7.54 -3.80
C ASP A 50 10.74 6.61 -2.59
N VAL A 51 10.44 5.35 -2.85
CA VAL A 51 10.27 4.37 -1.79
C VAL A 51 11.64 3.96 -1.27
N ASP A 52 11.82 4.03 0.04
CA ASP A 52 13.05 3.58 0.67
C ASP A 52 13.11 2.07 0.58
N PRO A 53 14.21 1.48 0.10
CA PRO A 53 14.31 0.03 -0.06
C PRO A 53 14.01 -0.77 1.20
N GLN A 54 14.19 -0.20 2.37
CA GLN A 54 13.88 -0.92 3.61
C GLN A 54 12.41 -1.29 3.71
N TYR A 55 11.54 -0.62 2.94
CA TYR A 55 10.11 -0.93 2.96
C TYR A 55 9.73 -2.05 2.00
N TYR A 56 10.65 -2.53 1.16
CA TYR A 56 10.31 -3.55 0.18
C TYR A 56 9.86 -4.85 0.86
N GLU A 57 10.49 -5.22 1.96
CA GLU A 57 10.12 -6.44 2.66
C GLU A 57 8.76 -6.31 3.30
N ILE A 58 8.46 -5.18 3.92
CA ILE A 58 7.16 -4.93 4.52
C ILE A 58 6.11 -4.96 3.42
N LEU A 59 6.40 -4.30 2.30
CA LEU A 59 5.48 -4.20 1.19
C LEU A 59 5.15 -5.58 0.63
N SER A 60 6.11 -6.49 0.60
CA SER A 60 5.88 -7.83 0.06
C SER A 60 4.86 -8.61 0.87
N ASN A 61 4.65 -8.25 2.12
CA ASN A 61 3.73 -8.96 3.02
C ASN A 61 2.43 -8.19 3.29
N LEU A 62 2.29 -6.98 2.77
CA LEU A 62 1.08 -6.21 3.02
C LEU A 62 -0.08 -6.70 2.15
N PRO A 63 -1.29 -6.76 2.70
CA PRO A 63 -2.46 -7.06 1.89
C PRO A 63 -2.66 -5.97 0.86
N GLU A 64 -3.02 -6.35 -0.37
CA GLU A 64 -3.17 -5.40 -1.44
C GLU A 64 -4.26 -4.39 -1.17
N ASP A 65 -5.38 -4.81 -0.60
CA ASP A 65 -6.48 -3.90 -0.30
C ASP A 65 -6.08 -2.85 0.74
N ALA A 66 -5.29 -3.24 1.74
CA ALA A 66 -4.81 -2.30 2.74
C ALA A 66 -3.85 -1.30 2.12
N LEU A 67 -3.01 -1.75 1.21
CA LEU A 67 -2.05 -0.87 0.55
C LEU A 67 -2.75 0.11 -0.38
N LEU A 68 -3.75 -0.34 -1.13
CA LEU A 68 -4.50 0.55 -2.01
C LEU A 68 -5.31 1.56 -1.20
N ALA A 69 -5.91 1.14 -0.08
CA ALA A 69 -6.66 2.06 0.78
C ALA A 69 -5.73 3.11 1.38
N ALA A 70 -4.56 2.69 1.83
CA ALA A 70 -3.60 3.61 2.42
C ALA A 70 -3.10 4.62 1.39
N ALA A 71 -2.89 4.19 0.15
CA ALA A 71 -2.45 5.08 -0.90
C ALA A 71 -3.54 6.12 -1.21
N ASP A 72 -4.81 5.71 -1.24
CA ASP A 72 -5.90 6.63 -1.48
C ASP A 72 -6.05 7.64 -0.34
N ILE A 73 -5.93 7.19 0.90
CA ILE A 73 -6.01 8.08 2.07
C ILE A 73 -4.87 9.10 2.01
N THR A 74 -3.67 8.65 1.71
CA THR A 74 -2.51 9.54 1.65
C THR A 74 -2.70 10.58 0.55
N GLU A 75 -3.19 10.16 -0.61
CA GLU A 75 -3.40 11.06 -1.72
C GLU A 75 -4.46 12.11 -1.38
N GLN A 76 -5.55 11.70 -0.75
CA GLN A 76 -6.59 12.63 -0.35
C GLN A 76 -6.08 13.61 0.70
N ALA A 77 -5.25 13.15 1.61
CA ALA A 77 -4.66 14.02 2.61
C ALA A 77 -3.73 15.05 1.97
N GLU A 78 -2.95 14.64 0.97
CA GLU A 78 -2.07 15.56 0.27
C GLU A 78 -2.87 16.63 -0.45
N ILE A 79 -3.99 16.26 -1.07
CA ILE A 79 -4.83 17.21 -1.77
C ILE A 79 -5.45 18.18 -0.76
N THR A 80 -5.97 17.68 0.34
CA THR A 80 -6.63 18.51 1.34
C THR A 80 -5.67 19.47 2.02
N LEU A 81 -4.46 19.01 2.32
CA LEU A 81 -3.48 19.82 3.04
C LEU A 81 -2.61 20.66 2.10
N HIS A 82 -2.76 20.45 0.79
CA HIS A 82 -1.97 21.15 -0.22
C HIS A 82 -0.46 20.98 0.02
N THR A 83 -0.04 19.78 0.39
CA THR A 83 1.36 19.52 0.65
C THR A 83 1.67 18.07 0.36
N GLU A 84 2.93 17.77 0.04
CA GLU A 84 3.36 16.41 -0.16
C GLU A 84 3.70 15.81 1.19
N LEU A 85 3.33 14.57 1.37
CA LEU A 85 3.61 13.84 2.60
C LEU A 85 4.78 12.89 2.35
N ASN A 86 5.28 12.26 3.40
CA ASN A 86 6.40 11.34 3.28
C ASN A 86 6.05 10.23 2.28
N PRO A 87 6.89 9.96 1.28
CA PRO A 87 6.61 8.94 0.26
C PRO A 87 6.38 7.55 0.83
N ASN A 88 6.89 7.26 2.02
CA ASN A 88 6.75 5.94 2.62
C ASN A 88 5.55 5.84 3.56
N LEU A 89 4.81 6.93 3.73
CA LEU A 89 3.64 6.94 4.60
C LEU A 89 2.59 5.90 4.19
N PRO A 90 2.31 5.66 2.91
CA PRO A 90 1.31 4.66 2.56
C PRO A 90 1.64 3.27 3.11
N PHE A 91 2.92 2.92 3.20
CA PHE A 91 3.30 1.59 3.65
C PHE A 91 3.13 1.46 5.16
N THR A 92 3.48 2.47 5.92
CA THR A 92 3.26 2.48 7.36
C THR A 92 1.76 2.46 7.66
N LEU A 93 0.99 3.27 6.94
CA LEU A 93 -0.44 3.33 7.13
C LEU A 93 -1.09 1.99 6.75
N ALA A 94 -0.66 1.38 5.66
CA ALA A 94 -1.18 0.09 5.23
C ALA A 94 -0.90 -0.99 6.28
N ASP A 95 0.26 -0.93 6.91
CA ASP A 95 0.60 -1.88 7.96
C ASP A 95 -0.34 -1.72 9.15
N HIS A 96 -0.66 -0.49 9.53
CA HIS A 96 -1.61 -0.22 10.60
C HIS A 96 -3.01 -0.68 10.22
N ILE A 97 -3.43 -0.47 8.99
CA ILE A 97 -4.74 -0.90 8.53
C ILE A 97 -4.83 -2.41 8.56
N ALA A 98 -3.80 -3.09 8.07
CA ALA A 98 -3.77 -4.54 8.04
C ALA A 98 -3.81 -5.11 9.46
N PHE A 99 -3.09 -4.49 10.37
CA PHE A 99 -3.06 -4.93 11.76
C PHE A 99 -4.44 -4.73 12.40
N ALA A 100 -5.08 -3.60 12.13
CA ALA A 100 -6.40 -3.31 12.66
C ALA A 100 -7.43 -4.29 12.12
N GLN A 101 -7.35 -4.62 10.84
CA GLN A 101 -8.26 -5.59 10.24
C GLN A 101 -8.09 -6.96 10.89
N GLN A 102 -6.84 -7.35 11.14
CA GLN A 102 -6.58 -8.63 11.76
C GLN A 102 -7.08 -8.66 13.19
N ARG A 103 -6.86 -7.57 13.93
CA ARG A 103 -7.34 -7.49 15.30
C ARG A 103 -8.87 -7.54 15.34
N GLU A 104 -9.52 -6.91 14.38
CA GLU A 104 -10.97 -6.92 14.35
C GLU A 104 -11.47 -8.32 14.14
N LYS A 105 -10.85 -9.08 13.27
CA LYS A 105 -11.26 -10.44 13.01
C LYS A 105 -11.12 -11.31 14.25
N GLN A 106 -10.09 -11.06 15.06
CA GLN A 106 -9.85 -11.85 16.24
C GLN A 106 -10.63 -11.33 17.44
N GLY A 107 -10.71 -10.03 17.55
CA GLY A 107 -11.28 -9.41 18.71
C GLY A 107 -12.77 -9.22 18.72
N ILE A 108 -13.39 -9.22 17.56
CA ILE A 108 -14.78 -9.05 17.52
C ILE A 108 -15.48 -9.95 18.45
N ARG A 109 -15.03 -11.15 18.54
CA ARG A 109 -15.72 -12.12 19.35
C ARG A 109 -15.63 -11.79 20.80
N MET A 110 -14.59 -11.14 21.22
CA MET A 110 -14.41 -10.87 22.61
C MET A 110 -14.95 -9.51 22.94
N ALA A 111 -14.78 -8.62 22.05
CA ALA A 111 -15.11 -7.26 22.35
C ALA A 111 -16.50 -6.91 21.98
N ALA A 112 -17.08 -7.72 21.26
CA ALA A 112 -18.35 -7.42 20.82
C ALA A 112 -19.23 -6.70 21.75
N PRO A 113 -19.25 -7.07 22.85
CA PRO A 113 -20.15 -6.52 23.74
C PRO A 113 -20.01 -5.11 23.90
N VAL A 114 -19.03 -4.69 23.80
CA VAL A 114 -18.79 -3.48 24.06
C VAL A 114 -19.38 -2.67 23.21
N SER A 115 -20.35 -2.67 23.26
CA SER A 115 -20.91 -1.84 22.62
C SER A 115 -20.32 -0.71 22.30
N TYR A 116 -19.39 -0.56 22.85
CA TYR A 116 -18.81 0.55 22.67
C TYR A 116 -18.60 0.73 21.30
N THR A 117 -19.10 0.03 20.50
CA THR A 117 -18.84 0.22 19.15
C THR A 117 -19.16 1.63 18.75
N HIS A 118 -20.19 2.22 19.20
CA HIS A 118 -20.45 3.56 18.76
C HIS A 118 -19.50 4.53 19.41
N LEU A 119 -18.85 4.12 20.44
CA LEU A 119 -17.92 5.01 21.07
C LEU A 119 -16.60 4.92 20.36
N THR A 120 -16.34 3.80 19.73
CA THR A 120 -15.07 3.65 19.11
C THR A 120 -14.99 4.47 17.85
N LEU A 121 -16.10 4.82 17.24
CA LEU A 121 -16.03 5.63 16.04
C LEU A 121 -15.31 6.94 16.27
N PRO A 122 -15.67 7.71 17.26
CA PRO A 122 -14.96 8.94 17.49
C PRO A 122 -13.49 8.69 17.78
N THR A 123 -13.22 7.60 18.44
CA THR A 123 -11.84 7.27 18.77
C THR A 123 -11.05 6.98 17.50
N ILE A 124 -11.65 6.28 16.58
CA ILE A 124 -10.98 5.96 15.34
C ILE A 124 -10.71 7.22 14.57
N LEU A 125 -11.64 8.14 14.57
CA LEU A 125 -11.43 9.37 13.85
C LEU A 125 -10.30 10.21 14.42
N ARG A 126 -10.05 10.09 15.69
CA ARG A 126 -8.99 10.86 16.29
C ARG A 126 -7.64 10.26 16.03
N VAL A 127 -7.59 9.03 15.68
CA VAL A 127 -6.35 8.39 15.37
C VAL A 127 -5.93 8.70 13.97
#